data_1191852f1d01fc48c4adf8ac71abce56
#
_entry.id   1191852f1d01fc48c4adf8ac71abce56
#
_cell.length_a   1.000
_cell.length_b   1.000
_cell.length_c   1.000
_cell.angle_alpha   90.00
_cell.angle_beta   90.00
_cell.angle_gamma   90.00
#
_symmetry.space_group_name_H-M   'P 1'
#
loop_
_entity.id
_entity.type
_entity.pdbx_description
1 polymer ?
#
loop_
_entity_poly.entity_id
_entity_poly.type
_entity_poly.pdbx_seq_one_letter_code
_entity_poly.pdbx_strand_id
1 'polypeptide(L)'
;MKSLYSTLLAALCMIATATFNSSCSDDDPGNAPTTQEETRNMIIGLWKSTTIFDKDNPVDGYYWEFTADGQLLRSFHVKPNAQGKYAQFQGQYVVYYQAHYSLGFDGRATPTSFSLEEDGTSSNLWIHEFTNKRFNYSYQEMEWVGGELGVNYKWVDGGTFVAVNKTFAYTVFLTFEEYLKWQRSDFVK
;
A
#
# COMPACT_ATOMS: atom_id res chain seq x y z
N MET A 1 29.06 -53.30 4.69
CA MET A 1 29.55 -52.75 5.96
C MET A 1 29.81 -51.28 5.77
N LYS A 2 29.31 -50.47 6.63
CA LYS A 2 29.32 -49.01 6.82
C LYS A 2 28.05 -48.32 6.35
N SER A 3 27.17 -48.18 7.34
CA SER A 3 26.01 -47.35 7.45
C SER A 3 26.43 -45.87 7.36
N LEU A 4 25.79 -45.11 6.47
CA LEU A 4 25.85 -43.66 6.44
C LEU A 4 24.53 -43.14 6.99
N TYR A 5 24.57 -42.65 8.23
CA TYR A 5 23.48 -41.88 8.82
C TYR A 5 23.43 -40.48 8.17
N SER A 6 22.42 -40.28 7.36
CA SER A 6 22.09 -38.97 6.86
C SER A 6 21.23 -38.25 7.90
N THR A 7 21.84 -37.33 8.63
CA THR A 7 21.15 -36.45 9.57
C THR A 7 20.38 -35.41 8.78
N LEU A 8 19.06 -35.61 8.70
CA LEU A 8 18.13 -34.61 8.14
C LEU A 8 17.94 -33.54 9.20
N LEU A 9 18.59 -32.39 9.00
CA LEU A 9 18.38 -31.21 9.80
C LEU A 9 17.10 -30.53 9.29
N ALA A 10 15.98 -30.83 9.96
CA ALA A 10 14.72 -30.13 9.72
C ALA A 10 14.82 -28.72 10.32
N ALA A 11 15.06 -27.72 9.47
CA ALA A 11 14.90 -26.34 9.82
C ALA A 11 13.41 -26.06 10.05
N LEU A 12 13.01 -25.97 11.31
CA LEU A 12 11.67 -25.57 11.72
C LEU A 12 11.55 -24.08 11.52
N CYS A 13 11.04 -23.66 10.35
CA CYS A 13 10.56 -22.30 10.16
C CYS A 13 9.32 -22.10 11.04
N MET A 14 9.51 -21.52 12.22
CA MET A 14 8.39 -20.98 12.98
C MET A 14 7.89 -19.75 12.25
N ILE A 15 6.87 -19.95 11.42
CA ILE A 15 6.03 -18.86 10.94
C ILE A 15 5.19 -18.47 12.15
N ALA A 16 5.57 -17.36 12.79
CA ALA A 16 4.71 -16.71 13.77
C ALA A 16 3.50 -16.16 12.99
N THR A 17 2.44 -16.96 12.89
CA THR A 17 1.13 -16.48 12.46
C THR A 17 0.60 -15.60 13.58
N ALA A 18 0.82 -14.30 13.47
CA ALA A 18 0.09 -13.33 14.27
C ALA A 18 -1.39 -13.45 13.88
N THR A 19 -2.16 -14.14 14.72
CA THR A 19 -3.62 -14.19 14.58
C THR A 19 -4.19 -12.82 14.95
N PHE A 20 -4.34 -11.96 13.95
CA PHE A 20 -5.10 -10.74 14.11
C PHE A 20 -6.59 -11.09 14.14
N ASN A 21 -7.18 -11.09 15.33
CA ASN A 21 -8.62 -11.10 15.48
C ASN A 21 -9.17 -9.76 15.03
N SER A 22 -9.57 -9.69 13.77
CA SER A 22 -10.18 -8.51 13.17
C SER A 22 -11.68 -8.54 13.46
N SER A 23 -12.07 -7.96 14.58
CA SER A 23 -13.40 -7.38 14.73
C SER A 23 -13.26 -5.91 14.34
N CYS A 24 -13.58 -5.57 13.11
CA CYS A 24 -13.63 -4.18 12.67
C CYS A 24 -14.85 -3.49 13.28
N SER A 25 -14.66 -2.85 14.43
CA SER A 25 -15.39 -1.62 14.72
C SER A 25 -14.50 -0.49 14.22
N ASP A 26 -15.00 0.40 13.37
CA ASP A 26 -14.28 1.53 12.79
C ASP A 26 -13.71 2.51 13.85
N ASP A 27 -14.06 2.31 15.11
CA ASP A 27 -13.75 3.20 16.24
C ASP A 27 -12.50 2.79 17.06
N ASP A 28 -11.91 1.59 16.82
CA ASP A 28 -10.72 1.16 17.54
C ASP A 28 -9.45 1.62 16.80
N PRO A 29 -8.73 2.65 17.32
CA PRO A 29 -7.55 3.20 16.66
C PRO A 29 -6.37 2.22 16.57
N GLY A 30 -6.44 1.09 17.26
CA GLY A 30 -5.33 0.14 17.37
C GLY A 30 -4.24 0.62 18.35
N ASN A 31 -3.15 -0.14 18.41
CA ASN A 31 -2.01 0.15 19.28
C ASN A 31 -0.89 0.81 18.50
N ALA A 32 -0.32 1.89 19.04
CA ALA A 32 0.89 2.48 18.50
C ALA A 32 2.09 1.56 18.80
N PRO A 33 3.10 1.52 17.91
CA PRO A 33 4.32 0.77 18.14
C PRO A 33 5.13 1.35 19.32
N THR A 34 5.85 0.50 20.01
CA THR A 34 6.75 0.88 21.12
C THR A 34 8.21 0.92 20.70
N THR A 35 8.56 0.30 19.58
CA THR A 35 9.88 0.27 18.98
C THR A 35 9.83 0.46 17.48
N GLN A 36 10.94 0.92 16.87
CA GLN A 36 11.05 1.03 15.41
C GLN A 36 10.99 -0.34 14.71
N GLU A 37 11.48 -1.39 15.35
CA GLU A 37 11.40 -2.75 14.83
C GLU A 37 9.94 -3.23 14.78
N GLU A 38 9.17 -2.95 15.84
CA GLU A 38 7.74 -3.23 15.87
C GLU A 38 7.01 -2.50 14.74
N THR A 39 7.35 -1.23 14.49
CA THR A 39 6.81 -0.47 13.36
C THR A 39 7.10 -1.15 12.01
N ARG A 40 8.36 -1.58 11.79
CA ARG A 40 8.72 -2.27 10.54
C ARG A 40 7.95 -3.56 10.34
N ASN A 41 7.59 -4.24 11.42
CA ASN A 41 6.76 -5.45 11.35
C ASN A 41 5.28 -5.12 11.15
N MET A 42 4.79 -4.07 11.82
CA MET A 42 3.39 -3.66 11.75
C MET A 42 2.97 -3.13 10.37
N ILE A 43 3.89 -2.46 9.65
CA ILE A 43 3.55 -1.90 8.33
C ILE A 43 3.36 -2.97 7.28
N ILE A 44 4.05 -4.13 7.41
CA ILE A 44 3.97 -5.22 6.45
C ILE A 44 2.55 -5.74 6.37
N GLY A 45 2.01 -5.80 5.15
CA GLY A 45 0.68 -6.30 4.87
C GLY A 45 -0.13 -5.35 4.01
N LEU A 46 -1.43 -5.63 3.97
CA LEU A 46 -2.36 -4.94 3.10
C LEU A 46 -3.14 -3.87 3.87
N TRP A 47 -3.21 -2.68 3.27
CA TRP A 47 -3.87 -1.51 3.81
C TRP A 47 -4.90 -0.99 2.81
N LYS A 48 -6.11 -0.74 3.27
CA LYS A 48 -7.21 -0.21 2.46
C LYS A 48 -7.44 1.25 2.76
N SER A 49 -7.56 2.09 1.73
CA SER A 49 -8.00 3.49 1.88
C SER A 49 -9.43 3.54 2.42
N THR A 50 -9.67 4.45 3.35
CA THR A 50 -11.02 4.74 3.89
C THR A 50 -11.87 5.58 2.94
N THR A 51 -11.35 5.93 1.75
CA THR A 51 -12.11 6.67 0.73
C THR A 51 -13.42 5.96 0.40
N ILE A 52 -14.51 6.69 0.52
CA ILE A 52 -15.85 6.22 0.17
C ILE A 52 -16.07 6.43 -1.33
N PHE A 53 -16.52 5.39 -1.99
CA PHE A 53 -16.85 5.42 -3.42
C PHE A 53 -18.36 5.43 -3.62
N ASP A 54 -18.81 6.18 -4.61
CA ASP A 54 -20.19 6.10 -5.05
C ASP A 54 -20.53 4.67 -5.50
N LYS A 55 -21.80 4.30 -5.33
CA LYS A 55 -22.27 2.96 -5.71
C LYS A 55 -22.01 2.62 -7.18
N ASP A 56 -22.03 3.64 -8.05
CA ASP A 56 -21.82 3.50 -9.50
C ASP A 56 -20.34 3.56 -9.91
N ASN A 57 -19.44 3.83 -8.97
CA ASN A 57 -18.00 3.79 -9.24
C ASN A 57 -17.57 2.34 -9.53
N PRO A 58 -16.86 2.08 -10.64
CA PRO A 58 -16.41 0.74 -10.99
C PRO A 58 -15.35 0.17 -10.05
N VAL A 59 -14.70 1.04 -9.24
CA VAL A 59 -13.71 0.69 -8.21
C VAL A 59 -14.38 0.73 -6.84
N ASP A 60 -14.11 -0.23 -5.98
CA ASP A 60 -14.64 -0.31 -4.61
C ASP A 60 -13.56 -0.21 -3.51
N GLY A 61 -12.32 -0.02 -3.90
CA GLY A 61 -11.23 0.20 -2.94
C GLY A 61 -9.89 0.48 -3.60
N TYR A 62 -9.11 1.34 -2.94
CA TYR A 62 -7.67 1.51 -3.17
C TYR A 62 -6.91 0.84 -2.04
N TYR A 63 -5.80 0.18 -2.41
CA TYR A 63 -5.01 -0.61 -1.48
C TYR A 63 -3.53 -0.33 -1.66
N TRP A 64 -2.82 -0.35 -0.54
CA TRP A 64 -1.37 -0.36 -0.46
C TRP A 64 -0.93 -1.65 0.21
N GLU A 65 -0.01 -2.36 -0.40
CA GLU A 65 0.61 -3.55 0.18
C GLU A 65 2.08 -3.28 0.41
N PHE A 66 2.50 -3.34 1.67
CA PHE A 66 3.89 -3.26 2.05
C PHE A 66 4.42 -4.67 2.24
N THR A 67 5.45 -5.03 1.49
CA THR A 67 6.04 -6.36 1.54
C THR A 67 7.25 -6.40 2.47
N ALA A 68 7.61 -7.59 2.94
CA ALA A 68 8.75 -7.77 3.85
C ALA A 68 10.11 -7.49 3.18
N ASP A 69 10.19 -7.56 1.85
CA ASP A 69 11.37 -7.23 1.06
C ASP A 69 11.47 -5.75 0.66
N GLY A 70 10.62 -4.89 1.25
CA GLY A 70 10.71 -3.44 1.11
C GLY A 70 10.01 -2.87 -0.12
N GLN A 71 9.05 -3.58 -0.70
CA GLN A 71 8.24 -3.07 -1.81
C GLN A 71 6.92 -2.49 -1.31
N LEU A 72 6.50 -1.39 -1.90
CA LEU A 72 5.13 -0.88 -1.84
C LEU A 72 4.44 -1.12 -3.17
N LEU A 73 3.33 -1.84 -3.13
CA LEU A 73 2.42 -2.03 -4.26
C LEU A 73 1.16 -1.20 -4.04
N ARG A 74 0.81 -0.34 -5.00
CA ARG A 74 -0.48 0.37 -4.99
C ARG A 74 -1.42 -0.28 -5.98
N SER A 75 -2.61 -0.61 -5.51
CA SER A 75 -3.62 -1.30 -6.31
C SER A 75 -5.01 -0.72 -6.08
N PHE A 76 -5.92 -1.05 -6.99
CA PHE A 76 -7.35 -0.84 -6.81
C PHE A 76 -8.10 -2.14 -7.13
N HIS A 77 -9.26 -2.32 -6.50
CA HIS A 77 -10.13 -3.45 -6.79
C HIS A 77 -11.28 -3.01 -7.70
N VAL A 78 -11.48 -3.76 -8.78
CA VAL A 78 -12.56 -3.53 -9.75
C VAL A 78 -13.76 -4.40 -9.39
N LYS A 79 -14.94 -3.80 -9.30
CA LYS A 79 -16.18 -4.52 -9.02
C LYS A 79 -16.45 -5.61 -10.05
N PRO A 80 -17.06 -6.75 -9.67
CA PRO A 80 -17.35 -7.86 -10.59
C PRO A 80 -18.27 -7.50 -11.76
N ASN A 81 -19.05 -6.44 -11.60
CA ASN A 81 -20.01 -5.96 -12.61
C ASN A 81 -19.57 -4.65 -13.30
N ALA A 82 -18.30 -4.27 -13.16
CA ALA A 82 -17.76 -3.07 -13.76
C ALA A 82 -17.89 -3.09 -15.30
N GLN A 83 -18.14 -1.91 -15.89
CA GLN A 83 -18.34 -1.74 -17.31
C GLN A 83 -17.28 -0.80 -17.93
N GLY A 84 -17.36 -0.59 -19.23
CA GLY A 84 -16.43 0.27 -19.96
C GLY A 84 -15.00 -0.27 -19.89
N LYS A 85 -14.02 0.61 -19.75
CA LYS A 85 -12.60 0.24 -19.66
C LYS A 85 -12.24 -0.66 -18.48
N TYR A 86 -13.08 -0.69 -17.44
CA TYR A 86 -12.88 -1.54 -16.27
C TYR A 86 -13.35 -2.98 -16.48
N ALA A 87 -14.15 -3.27 -17.53
CA ALA A 87 -14.71 -4.59 -17.77
C ALA A 87 -13.64 -5.69 -17.90
N GLN A 88 -12.47 -5.36 -18.43
CA GLN A 88 -11.35 -6.29 -18.56
C GLN A 88 -10.74 -6.75 -17.22
N PHE A 89 -11.02 -6.02 -16.12
CA PHE A 89 -10.47 -6.27 -14.78
C PHE A 89 -11.55 -6.65 -13.76
N GLN A 90 -12.75 -7.03 -14.19
CA GLN A 90 -13.85 -7.37 -13.29
C GLN A 90 -13.43 -8.36 -12.20
N GLY A 91 -13.70 -8.00 -10.94
CA GLY A 91 -13.38 -8.81 -9.76
C GLY A 91 -11.90 -8.96 -9.45
N GLN A 92 -11.04 -8.17 -10.10
CA GLN A 92 -9.58 -8.28 -9.94
C GLN A 92 -9.01 -7.09 -9.18
N TYR A 93 -7.85 -7.34 -8.56
CA TYR A 93 -6.97 -6.31 -8.04
C TYR A 93 -5.97 -5.94 -9.12
N VAL A 94 -5.86 -4.65 -9.41
CA VAL A 94 -4.97 -4.12 -10.43
C VAL A 94 -3.87 -3.33 -9.74
N VAL A 95 -2.66 -3.88 -9.74
CA VAL A 95 -1.46 -3.17 -9.27
C VAL A 95 -1.01 -2.27 -10.41
N TYR A 96 -0.94 -0.97 -10.12
CA TYR A 96 -0.59 0.06 -11.11
C TYR A 96 0.66 0.86 -10.74
N TYR A 97 1.21 0.62 -9.55
CA TYR A 97 2.40 1.29 -9.06
C TYR A 97 3.18 0.35 -8.15
N GLN A 98 4.50 0.36 -8.31
CA GLN A 98 5.42 -0.39 -7.47
C GLN A 98 6.66 0.48 -7.20
N ALA A 99 7.08 0.55 -5.95
CA ALA A 99 8.27 1.28 -5.53
C ALA A 99 8.96 0.58 -4.36
N HIS A 100 10.25 0.83 -4.19
CA HIS A 100 10.91 0.55 -2.92
C HIS A 100 10.47 1.55 -1.87
N TYR A 101 10.22 1.09 -0.65
CA TYR A 101 9.90 1.99 0.45
C TYR A 101 10.93 1.89 1.57
N SER A 102 11.12 2.98 2.27
CA SER A 102 11.82 3.04 3.55
C SER A 102 11.07 3.90 4.54
N LEU A 103 11.25 3.60 5.83
CA LEU A 103 10.61 4.33 6.92
C LEU A 103 11.58 5.35 7.49
N GLY A 104 11.15 6.61 7.56
CA GLY A 104 11.86 7.68 8.27
C GLY A 104 11.40 7.77 9.71
N PHE A 105 12.34 7.96 10.64
CA PHE A 105 12.10 8.13 12.06
C PHE A 105 12.85 9.33 12.59
N ASP A 106 12.26 10.07 13.53
CA ASP A 106 12.87 11.21 14.23
C ASP A 106 13.32 10.86 15.66
N GLY A 107 13.73 9.60 15.88
CA GLY A 107 14.08 9.06 17.19
C GLY A 107 12.90 8.42 17.94
N ARG A 108 11.69 8.49 17.41
CA ARG A 108 10.49 7.84 17.96
C ARG A 108 10.34 6.41 17.43
N ALA A 109 9.44 5.65 18.05
CA ALA A 109 9.04 4.34 17.56
C ALA A 109 8.14 4.44 16.32
N THR A 110 7.23 5.42 16.31
CA THR A 110 6.33 5.71 15.16
C THR A 110 7.11 6.34 14.01
N PRO A 111 6.84 5.94 12.76
CA PRO A 111 7.47 6.55 11.61
C PRO A 111 6.92 7.97 11.37
N THR A 112 7.77 8.85 10.88
CA THR A 112 7.39 10.22 10.50
C THR A 112 7.18 10.37 8.99
N SER A 113 7.74 9.44 8.22
CA SER A 113 7.61 9.45 6.75
C SER A 113 7.78 8.06 6.15
N PHE A 114 7.22 7.91 4.95
CA PHE A 114 7.63 6.90 3.96
C PHE A 114 8.42 7.60 2.87
N SER A 115 9.63 7.13 2.59
CA SER A 115 10.35 7.49 1.37
C SER A 115 10.11 6.40 0.35
N LEU A 116 9.67 6.81 -0.84
CA LEU A 116 9.38 5.92 -1.98
C LEU A 116 10.42 6.17 -3.06
N GLU A 117 11.04 5.12 -3.56
CA GLU A 117 12.02 5.18 -4.62
C GLU A 117 11.56 4.33 -5.81
N GLU A 118 11.44 4.99 -6.96
CA GLU A 118 11.06 4.40 -8.24
C GLU A 118 11.95 4.99 -9.34
N ASP A 119 12.61 4.14 -10.11
CA ASP A 119 13.46 4.54 -11.27
C ASP A 119 14.43 5.69 -10.99
N GLY A 120 15.02 5.72 -9.78
CA GLY A 120 15.99 6.75 -9.38
C GLY A 120 15.33 8.08 -8.96
N THR A 121 14.01 8.16 -8.93
CA THR A 121 13.28 9.29 -8.34
C THR A 121 12.83 8.94 -6.93
N SER A 122 12.89 9.92 -6.03
CA SER A 122 12.46 9.77 -4.64
C SER A 122 11.31 10.70 -4.33
N SER A 123 10.31 10.20 -3.65
CA SER A 123 9.20 10.99 -3.11
C SER A 123 8.96 10.65 -1.64
N ASN A 124 8.53 11.63 -0.87
CA ASN A 124 8.25 11.47 0.54
C ASN A 124 6.78 11.68 0.84
N LEU A 125 6.24 10.81 1.68
CA LEU A 125 4.92 10.92 2.29
C LEU A 125 5.10 11.09 3.79
N TRP A 126 4.47 12.09 4.39
CA TRP A 126 4.58 12.38 5.83
C TRP A 126 3.46 11.71 6.58
N ILE A 127 3.80 11.00 7.65
CA ILE A 127 2.87 10.24 8.48
C ILE A 127 2.52 11.06 9.70
N HIS A 128 1.22 11.20 9.98
CA HIS A 128 0.73 11.95 11.14
C HIS A 128 0.29 11.03 12.27
N GLU A 129 -0.24 9.85 11.93
CA GLU A 129 -0.65 8.83 12.87
C GLU A 129 -0.27 7.47 12.31
N PHE A 130 0.20 6.58 13.17
CA PHE A 130 0.49 5.19 12.82
C PHE A 130 0.20 4.25 13.98
N THR A 131 -0.61 3.24 13.73
CA THR A 131 -0.92 2.13 14.64
C THR A 131 -0.94 0.82 13.86
N ASN A 132 -1.10 -0.29 14.55
CA ASN A 132 -1.27 -1.60 13.90
C ASN A 132 -2.57 -1.76 13.11
N LYS A 133 -3.48 -0.79 13.17
CA LYS A 133 -4.77 -0.83 12.49
C LYS A 133 -4.97 0.26 11.46
N ARG A 134 -4.33 1.42 11.63
CA ARG A 134 -4.49 2.54 10.72
C ARG A 134 -3.26 3.44 10.66
N PHE A 135 -3.11 4.13 9.54
CA PHE A 135 -2.24 5.29 9.42
C PHE A 135 -2.89 6.36 8.54
N ASN A 136 -2.50 7.61 8.74
CA ASN A 136 -2.81 8.70 7.83
C ASN A 136 -1.54 9.42 7.39
N TYR A 137 -1.60 10.02 6.21
CA TYR A 137 -0.44 10.69 5.64
C TYR A 137 -0.83 11.94 4.87
N SER A 138 0.16 12.81 4.64
CA SER A 138 0.08 13.92 3.68
C SER A 138 1.29 13.90 2.76
N TYR A 139 1.21 14.66 1.69
CA TYR A 139 2.30 14.86 0.74
C TYR A 139 2.34 16.31 0.28
N GLN A 140 3.43 16.69 -0.39
CA GLN A 140 3.57 18.02 -0.97
C GLN A 140 3.39 17.94 -2.49
N GLU A 141 2.56 18.84 -3.02
CA GLU A 141 2.42 19.06 -4.45
C GLU A 141 3.03 20.42 -4.82
N MET A 142 3.68 20.49 -5.99
CA MET A 142 4.07 21.75 -6.55
C MET A 142 2.84 22.54 -6.99
N GLU A 143 2.81 23.83 -6.65
CA GLU A 143 1.71 24.73 -6.98
C GLU A 143 2.01 25.49 -8.28
N TRP A 144 1.00 25.61 -9.15
CA TRP A 144 1.08 26.46 -10.34
C TRP A 144 0.94 27.93 -9.93
N VAL A 145 1.96 28.72 -10.22
CA VAL A 145 1.99 30.15 -9.95
C VAL A 145 2.23 30.90 -11.25
N GLY A 146 1.29 31.78 -11.63
CA GLY A 146 1.43 32.65 -12.81
C GLY A 146 1.49 31.90 -14.15
N GLY A 147 0.99 30.65 -14.24
CA GLY A 147 1.02 29.84 -15.45
C GLY A 147 2.27 29.00 -15.63
N GLU A 148 3.20 29.08 -14.69
CA GLU A 148 4.41 28.24 -14.62
C GLU A 148 4.35 27.35 -13.38
N LEU A 149 5.01 26.18 -13.45
CA LEU A 149 5.17 25.33 -12.28
C LEU A 149 6.17 26.03 -11.34
N GLY A 150 5.64 26.60 -10.27
CA GLY A 150 6.41 27.40 -9.31
C GLY A 150 7.15 26.53 -8.31
N VAL A 151 8.00 27.18 -7.52
CA VAL A 151 8.72 26.56 -6.38
C VAL A 151 7.88 26.46 -5.10
N ASN A 152 6.63 26.91 -5.15
CA ASN A 152 5.73 26.81 -4.01
C ASN A 152 5.15 25.40 -3.93
N TYR A 153 5.09 24.88 -2.69
CA TYR A 153 4.51 23.59 -2.39
C TYR A 153 3.31 23.79 -1.47
N LYS A 154 2.21 23.11 -1.77
CA LYS A 154 1.08 23.00 -0.84
C LYS A 154 1.03 21.61 -0.24
N TRP A 155 0.61 21.53 1.00
CA TRP A 155 0.30 20.27 1.66
C TRP A 155 -1.05 19.75 1.20
N VAL A 156 -1.06 18.46 0.88
CA VAL A 156 -2.26 17.71 0.46
C VAL A 156 -2.47 16.59 1.43
N ASP A 157 -3.70 16.45 1.94
CA ASP A 157 -4.10 15.29 2.73
C ASP A 157 -4.17 14.07 1.81
N GLY A 158 -3.35 13.07 2.13
CA GLY A 158 -3.32 11.81 1.40
C GLY A 158 -4.40 10.83 1.83
N GLY A 159 -5.05 11.10 2.96
CA GLY A 159 -6.12 10.28 3.52
C GLY A 159 -5.64 9.25 4.53
N THR A 160 -6.58 8.42 4.95
CA THR A 160 -6.38 7.38 5.97
C THR A 160 -6.44 5.99 5.34
N PHE A 161 -5.57 5.11 5.80
CA PHE A 161 -5.55 3.70 5.48
C PHE A 161 -5.77 2.85 6.72
N VAL A 162 -6.51 1.76 6.55
CA VAL A 162 -6.77 0.77 7.61
C VAL A 162 -6.19 -0.58 7.21
N ALA A 163 -5.59 -1.27 8.17
CA ALA A 163 -5.07 -2.61 7.95
C ALA A 163 -6.20 -3.59 7.63
N VAL A 164 -6.02 -4.44 6.63
CA VAL A 164 -7.00 -5.46 6.26
C VAL A 164 -6.35 -6.84 6.19
N ASN A 165 -7.03 -7.80 6.78
CA ASN A 165 -6.64 -9.21 6.69
C ASN A 165 -7.31 -9.84 5.47
N LYS A 166 -6.73 -9.59 4.28
CA LYS A 166 -7.25 -10.10 3.02
C LYS A 166 -6.10 -10.47 2.10
N THR A 167 -6.21 -11.61 1.45
CA THR A 167 -5.34 -11.99 0.33
C THR A 167 -6.08 -11.85 -0.97
N PHE A 168 -5.39 -11.41 -2.00
CA PHE A 168 -5.99 -11.27 -3.33
C PHE A 168 -5.82 -12.58 -4.12
N ALA A 169 -6.94 -13.16 -4.51
CA ALA A 169 -6.95 -14.38 -5.31
C ALA A 169 -6.54 -14.15 -6.78
N TYR A 170 -6.80 -12.93 -7.29
CA TYR A 170 -6.53 -12.58 -8.69
C TYR A 170 -5.94 -11.17 -8.74
N THR A 171 -4.66 -11.09 -9.05
CA THR A 171 -3.92 -9.82 -9.16
C THR A 171 -3.41 -9.66 -10.59
N VAL A 172 -3.67 -8.51 -11.19
CA VAL A 172 -3.11 -8.09 -12.47
C VAL A 172 -2.08 -7.01 -12.22
N PHE A 173 -0.90 -7.17 -12.78
CA PHE A 173 0.15 -6.16 -12.74
C PHE A 173 0.16 -5.40 -14.07
N LEU A 174 0.08 -4.07 -13.98
CA LEU A 174 0.29 -3.17 -15.11
C LEU A 174 1.64 -2.48 -14.92
N THR A 175 2.40 -2.36 -15.99
CA THR A 175 3.51 -1.41 -16.01
C THR A 175 2.94 0.02 -15.94
N PHE A 176 3.77 0.98 -15.55
CA PHE A 176 3.33 2.39 -15.51
C PHE A 176 2.85 2.87 -16.89
N GLU A 177 3.51 2.45 -17.98
CA GLU A 177 3.12 2.78 -19.35
C GLU A 177 1.76 2.18 -19.72
N GLU A 178 1.50 0.90 -19.39
CA GLU A 178 0.21 0.25 -19.62
C GLU A 178 -0.90 0.92 -18.82
N TYR A 179 -0.63 1.28 -17.56
CA TYR A 179 -1.57 2.01 -16.71
C TYR A 179 -1.92 3.38 -17.29
N LEU A 180 -0.93 4.17 -17.73
CA LEU A 180 -1.18 5.46 -18.36
C LEU A 180 -1.96 5.33 -19.66
N LYS A 181 -1.63 4.34 -20.49
CA LYS A 181 -2.35 4.05 -21.73
C LYS A 181 -3.81 3.70 -21.43
N TRP A 182 -4.04 2.84 -20.45
CA TRP A 182 -5.38 2.46 -20.03
C TRP A 182 -6.16 3.64 -19.46
N GLN A 183 -5.54 4.48 -18.63
CA GLN A 183 -6.19 5.69 -18.09
C GLN A 183 -6.65 6.64 -19.20
N ARG A 184 -5.83 6.81 -20.24
CA ARG A 184 -6.10 7.72 -21.37
C ARG A 184 -7.08 7.16 -22.39
N SER A 185 -7.46 5.89 -22.31
CA SER A 185 -8.33 5.25 -23.30
C SER A 185 -9.74 5.86 -23.42
N ASP A 186 -10.18 6.65 -22.43
CA ASP A 186 -11.45 7.37 -22.48
C ASP A 186 -11.38 8.69 -23.29
N PHE A 187 -10.17 9.18 -23.57
CA PHE A 187 -9.96 10.46 -24.28
C PHE A 187 -9.74 10.28 -25.78
N VAL A 188 -9.68 9.04 -26.25
CA VAL A 188 -9.56 8.70 -27.67
C VAL A 188 -10.92 8.23 -28.19
N LYS A 189 -11.79 9.20 -28.50
CA LYS A 189 -13.00 9.02 -29.33
C LYS A 189 -12.94 9.98 -30.49
#